data_6478cbc3689ec4c1e7b4b270fa3ccf64
#
_entry.id   6478cbc3689ec4c1e7b4b270fa3ccf64
#
_cell.length_a   1.000
_cell.length_b   1.000
_cell.length_c   1.000
_cell.angle_alpha   90.00
_cell.angle_beta   90.00
_cell.angle_gamma   90.00
#
_symmetry.space_group_name_H-M   'P 1'
#
loop_
_entity.id
_entity.type
_entity.pdbx_description
1 polymer ?
#
loop_
_entity_poly.entity_id
_entity_poly.type
_entity_poly.pdbx_seq_one_letter_code
_entity_poly.pdbx_strand_id
1 'polypeptide(L)'
;MNESKKSVFADQALSVDSASNIDGCDTAVLRQATDGEAESVELLRTCQSWDGANLPDYPQGQPELVAIKYIIPPGKKLNWHHHLVMNHGVLVQGELTIIALDGKTKVMRAGDVVVEMVDTIHHGENRGTEPVVLYMFYLSQKDKPLSVQHPELPL
;
A
#
# COMPACT_ATOMS: atom_id res chain seq x y z
N MET A 1 52.13 -24.49 4.19
CA MET A 1 51.28 -24.33 5.40
C MET A 1 50.11 -23.43 5.00
N ASN A 2 48.98 -24.03 4.84
CA ASN A 2 47.81 -23.43 4.25
C ASN A 2 46.71 -23.40 5.34
N GLU A 3 46.50 -22.22 5.97
CA GLU A 3 45.45 -22.08 6.94
C GLU A 3 44.17 -21.57 6.27
N SER A 4 43.24 -22.47 6.19
CA SER A 4 41.86 -22.27 5.74
C SER A 4 41.09 -21.38 6.73
N LYS A 5 40.66 -20.20 6.29
CA LYS A 5 39.68 -19.38 7.04
C LYS A 5 38.29 -19.99 6.85
N LYS A 6 37.76 -20.63 7.88
CA LYS A 6 36.38 -21.08 7.96
C LYS A 6 35.47 -19.86 8.11
N SER A 7 34.54 -19.75 7.17
CA SER A 7 33.36 -18.86 7.24
C SER A 7 32.44 -19.34 8.35
N VAL A 8 32.18 -18.44 9.33
CA VAL A 8 31.17 -18.66 10.37
C VAL A 8 29.93 -17.87 9.96
N PHE A 9 29.07 -18.46 9.16
CA PHE A 9 27.67 -18.03 9.10
C PHE A 9 26.91 -18.90 10.07
N ALA A 10 26.62 -18.37 11.25
CA ALA A 10 25.71 -18.99 12.18
C ALA A 10 24.28 -18.81 11.67
N ASP A 11 23.65 -19.92 11.41
CA ASP A 11 22.24 -20.08 11.09
C ASP A 11 21.44 -19.73 12.36
N GLN A 12 20.90 -18.49 12.44
CA GLN A 12 19.88 -18.14 13.42
C GLN A 12 18.52 -18.23 12.75
N ALA A 13 17.90 -19.38 12.90
CA ALA A 13 16.47 -19.54 12.61
C ALA A 13 15.66 -18.59 13.50
N LEU A 14 15.04 -17.60 12.90
CA LEU A 14 14.02 -16.76 13.54
C LEU A 14 12.80 -17.63 13.82
N SER A 15 12.54 -17.93 15.09
CA SER A 15 11.30 -18.55 15.52
C SER A 15 10.16 -17.56 15.32
N VAL A 16 9.29 -17.84 14.38
CA VAL A 16 7.99 -17.17 14.25
C VAL A 16 7.06 -17.77 15.29
N ASP A 17 6.84 -17.07 16.37
CA ASP A 17 5.73 -17.38 17.27
C ASP A 17 4.41 -17.07 16.54
N SER A 18 3.64 -18.13 16.31
CA SER A 18 2.30 -18.06 15.77
C SER A 18 1.33 -17.46 16.78
N ALA A 19 1.03 -16.17 16.65
CA ALA A 19 -0.13 -15.56 17.29
C ALA A 19 -1.16 -15.23 16.21
N SER A 20 -2.18 -16.07 16.10
CA SER A 20 -3.42 -15.81 15.39
C SER A 20 -4.17 -14.68 16.09
N ASN A 21 -4.26 -13.52 15.46
CA ASN A 21 -5.34 -12.55 15.70
C ASN A 21 -5.62 -11.79 14.42
N ILE A 22 -6.69 -12.20 13.78
CA ILE A 22 -7.38 -11.47 12.72
C ILE A 22 -8.32 -10.50 13.41
N ASP A 23 -7.86 -9.28 13.68
CA ASP A 23 -8.67 -8.07 13.87
C ASP A 23 -7.72 -6.93 14.26
N GLY A 24 -7.69 -5.89 13.46
CA GLY A 24 -7.00 -4.65 13.79
C GLY A 24 -5.74 -4.41 12.95
N CYS A 25 -5.78 -3.32 12.24
CA CYS A 25 -4.61 -2.67 11.65
C CYS A 25 -3.65 -2.32 12.80
N ASP A 26 -2.69 -3.20 13.07
CA ASP A 26 -1.62 -2.90 14.02
C ASP A 26 -0.79 -1.76 13.45
N THR A 27 -0.89 -0.61 14.11
CA THR A 27 0.03 0.50 13.90
C THR A 27 1.44 0.01 14.18
N ALA A 28 2.26 -0.06 13.14
CA ALA A 28 3.68 -0.35 13.28
C ALA A 28 4.28 0.66 14.27
N VAL A 29 4.62 0.18 15.46
CA VAL A 29 5.34 0.98 16.44
C VAL A 29 6.71 1.25 15.85
N LEU A 30 6.98 2.52 15.53
CA LEU A 30 8.34 2.98 15.19
C LEU A 30 9.26 2.66 16.36
N ARG A 31 9.99 1.55 16.27
CA ARG A 31 11.09 1.29 17.19
C ARG A 31 12.18 2.29 16.85
N GLN A 32 12.66 3.01 17.86
CA GLN A 32 13.86 3.81 17.72
C GLN A 32 15.02 2.87 17.39
N ALA A 33 15.71 3.16 16.29
CA ALA A 33 16.92 2.43 15.92
C ALA A 33 17.90 2.46 17.10
N THR A 34 18.26 1.30 17.59
CA THR A 34 19.25 1.14 18.64
C THR A 34 20.63 0.99 18.00
N ASP A 35 21.60 1.80 18.45
CA ASP A 35 23.03 1.66 18.20
C ASP A 35 23.57 1.88 16.78
N GLY A 36 22.84 2.61 15.89
CA GLY A 36 23.39 3.01 14.58
C GLY A 36 23.44 1.89 13.54
N GLU A 37 22.83 0.74 13.81
CA GLU A 37 22.66 -0.33 12.84
C GLU A 37 21.42 -0.11 11.97
N ALA A 38 21.42 -0.67 10.74
CA ALA A 38 20.27 -0.61 9.85
C ALA A 38 19.14 -1.49 10.39
N GLU A 39 17.92 -0.94 10.45
CA GLU A 39 16.70 -1.66 10.84
C GLU A 39 15.80 -1.84 9.63
N SER A 40 15.12 -2.98 9.53
CA SER A 40 14.06 -3.24 8.55
C SER A 40 12.78 -3.62 9.26
N VAL A 41 11.67 -2.97 8.87
CA VAL A 41 10.34 -3.25 9.41
C VAL A 41 9.42 -3.60 8.26
N GLU A 42 8.74 -4.76 8.33
CA GLU A 42 7.70 -5.12 7.38
C GLU A 42 6.43 -4.34 7.73
N LEU A 43 6.01 -3.42 6.85
CA LEU A 43 4.83 -2.58 7.08
C LEU A 43 3.54 -3.29 6.66
N LEU A 44 3.58 -4.14 5.64
CA LEU A 44 2.42 -4.86 5.13
C LEU A 44 2.85 -6.09 4.33
N ARG A 45 2.17 -7.22 4.57
CA ARG A 45 2.23 -8.42 3.74
C ARG A 45 0.80 -8.93 3.53
N THR A 46 0.33 -8.94 2.28
CA THR A 46 -1.05 -9.33 1.97
C THR A 46 -1.18 -9.91 0.56
N CYS A 47 -2.17 -10.77 0.36
CA CYS A 47 -2.68 -11.22 -0.95
C CYS A 47 -4.05 -10.60 -1.24
N GLN A 48 -4.48 -9.61 -0.46
CA GLN A 48 -5.79 -8.99 -0.56
C GLN A 48 -5.67 -7.47 -0.59
N SER A 49 -6.63 -6.82 -1.26
CA SER A 49 -6.86 -5.38 -1.16
C SER A 49 -7.46 -5.01 0.20
N TRP A 50 -7.51 -3.71 0.51
CA TRP A 50 -7.95 -3.22 1.81
C TRP A 50 -9.42 -3.59 2.15
N ASP A 51 -10.24 -3.92 1.17
CA ASP A 51 -11.64 -4.34 1.36
C ASP A 51 -11.81 -5.86 1.55
N GLY A 52 -10.70 -6.62 1.49
CA GLY A 52 -10.64 -8.07 1.67
C GLY A 52 -10.78 -8.88 0.38
N ALA A 53 -10.88 -8.24 -0.79
CA ALA A 53 -10.90 -8.95 -2.06
C ALA A 53 -9.50 -9.50 -2.40
N ASN A 54 -9.43 -10.70 -2.96
CA ASN A 54 -8.16 -11.26 -3.41
C ASN A 54 -7.58 -10.45 -4.56
N LEU A 55 -6.27 -10.25 -4.53
CA LEU A 55 -5.55 -9.62 -5.62
C LEU A 55 -5.59 -10.53 -6.86
N PRO A 56 -5.68 -9.96 -8.07
CA PRO A 56 -5.59 -10.74 -9.29
C PRO A 56 -4.18 -11.30 -9.52
N ASP A 57 -4.06 -12.21 -10.46
CA ASP A 57 -2.76 -12.67 -10.94
C ASP A 57 -1.92 -11.53 -11.50
N TYR A 58 -0.59 -11.71 -11.51
CA TYR A 58 0.31 -10.75 -12.15
C TYR A 58 -0.02 -10.58 -13.64
N PRO A 59 0.07 -9.35 -14.16
CA PRO A 59 -0.12 -9.11 -15.59
C PRO A 59 0.77 -9.99 -16.45
N GLN A 60 0.22 -10.53 -17.52
CA GLN A 60 0.99 -11.27 -18.52
C GLN A 60 1.53 -10.29 -19.58
N GLY A 61 2.77 -10.46 -20.00
CA GLY A 61 3.42 -9.61 -21.01
C GLY A 61 4.52 -8.73 -20.44
N GLN A 62 4.85 -7.64 -21.17
CA GLN A 62 5.94 -6.73 -20.77
C GLN A 62 5.52 -5.92 -19.54
N PRO A 63 6.18 -6.08 -18.38
CA PRO A 63 5.85 -5.31 -17.19
C PRO A 63 6.12 -3.82 -17.39
N GLU A 64 5.25 -2.99 -16.84
CA GLU A 64 5.42 -1.55 -16.71
C GLU A 64 5.16 -1.15 -15.26
N LEU A 65 6.13 -0.50 -14.63
CA LEU A 65 5.99 0.02 -13.28
C LEU A 65 5.77 1.53 -13.35
N VAL A 66 4.70 2.00 -12.71
CA VAL A 66 4.37 3.43 -12.68
C VAL A 66 4.31 3.89 -11.23
N ALA A 67 4.96 5.01 -10.93
CA ALA A 67 4.89 5.68 -9.64
C ALA A 67 4.21 7.04 -9.80
N ILE A 68 3.17 7.31 -8.99
CA ILE A 68 2.41 8.56 -9.02
C ILE A 68 2.41 9.16 -7.61
N LYS A 69 2.71 10.46 -7.54
CA LYS A 69 2.50 11.26 -6.34
C LYS A 69 1.19 12.01 -6.46
N TYR A 70 0.27 11.76 -5.54
CA TYR A 70 -0.96 12.55 -5.39
C TYR A 70 -0.78 13.60 -4.30
N ILE A 71 -1.29 14.80 -4.56
CA ILE A 71 -1.44 15.87 -3.57
C ILE A 71 -2.90 16.29 -3.60
N ILE A 72 -3.61 16.02 -2.49
CA ILE A 72 -5.05 16.32 -2.38
C ILE A 72 -5.24 17.43 -1.35
N PRO A 73 -5.58 18.65 -1.76
CA PRO A 73 -5.80 19.76 -0.85
C PRO A 73 -6.93 19.46 0.15
N PRO A 74 -6.98 20.17 1.30
CA PRO A 74 -8.07 20.07 2.25
C PRO A 74 -9.45 20.25 1.59
N GLY A 75 -10.40 19.38 1.97
CA GLY A 75 -11.78 19.41 1.47
C GLY A 75 -11.96 18.95 0.01
N LYS A 76 -10.91 18.48 -0.66
CA LYS A 76 -10.99 17.97 -2.04
C LYS A 76 -11.21 16.47 -2.08
N LYS A 77 -11.90 16.05 -3.15
CA LYS A 77 -12.18 14.66 -3.49
C LYS A 77 -11.57 14.33 -4.83
N LEU A 78 -11.16 13.09 -5.01
CA LEU A 78 -10.85 12.51 -6.32
C LEU A 78 -12.16 12.11 -6.99
N ASN A 79 -12.16 12.05 -8.32
CA ASN A 79 -13.31 11.50 -9.05
C ASN A 79 -13.50 10.01 -8.73
N TRP A 80 -14.72 9.52 -8.87
CA TRP A 80 -14.99 8.09 -8.87
C TRP A 80 -14.21 7.40 -9.99
N HIS A 81 -13.51 6.34 -9.65
CA HIS A 81 -12.71 5.56 -10.59
C HIS A 81 -12.56 4.12 -10.10
N HIS A 82 -12.10 3.24 -10.98
CA HIS A 82 -11.58 1.93 -10.61
C HIS A 82 -10.24 1.68 -11.26
N HIS A 83 -9.41 0.87 -10.61
CA HIS A 83 -8.12 0.47 -11.15
C HIS A 83 -8.25 -0.80 -11.99
N LEU A 84 -7.52 -0.85 -13.13
CA LEU A 84 -7.43 -2.03 -14.00
C LEU A 84 -6.22 -2.91 -13.67
N VAL A 85 -5.37 -2.46 -12.75
CA VAL A 85 -4.10 -3.10 -12.37
C VAL A 85 -3.89 -3.00 -10.88
N MET A 86 -3.11 -3.95 -10.33
CA MET A 86 -2.72 -3.89 -8.92
C MET A 86 -1.93 -2.63 -8.63
N ASN A 87 -2.22 -2.03 -7.50
CA ASN A 87 -1.45 -0.91 -6.99
C ASN A 87 -1.43 -0.92 -5.46
N HIS A 88 -0.38 -0.33 -4.92
CA HIS A 88 -0.21 -0.13 -3.50
C HIS A 88 0.47 1.21 -3.27
N GLY A 89 0.35 1.75 -2.08
CA GLY A 89 0.93 3.04 -1.79
C GLY A 89 1.13 3.31 -0.33
N VAL A 90 1.82 4.40 -0.05
CA VAL A 90 2.08 4.89 1.30
C VAL A 90 1.61 6.33 1.42
N LEU A 91 0.84 6.60 2.47
CA LEU A 91 0.46 7.95 2.84
C LEU A 91 1.61 8.58 3.65
N VAL A 92 2.16 9.69 3.16
CA VAL A 92 3.30 10.35 3.82
C VAL A 92 2.90 11.61 4.59
N GLN A 93 1.70 12.14 4.31
CA GLN A 93 1.18 13.32 4.99
C GLN A 93 -0.35 13.35 4.96
N GLY A 94 -0.96 13.85 6.03
CA GLY A 94 -2.38 14.08 6.17
C GLY A 94 -3.19 12.83 6.53
N GLU A 95 -4.50 12.92 6.31
CA GLU A 95 -5.45 11.82 6.50
C GLU A 95 -6.31 11.68 5.24
N LEU A 96 -6.31 10.50 4.64
CA LEU A 96 -7.10 10.16 3.46
C LEU A 96 -8.23 9.22 3.84
N THR A 97 -9.45 9.56 3.41
CA THR A 97 -10.60 8.65 3.47
C THR A 97 -10.87 8.08 2.08
N ILE A 98 -10.80 6.76 1.94
CA ILE A 98 -11.16 6.03 0.73
C ILE A 98 -12.56 5.47 0.93
N ILE A 99 -13.42 5.64 -0.09
CA ILE A 99 -14.83 5.22 -0.05
C ILE A 99 -15.12 4.42 -1.32
N ALA A 100 -15.54 3.17 -1.15
CA ALA A 100 -16.02 2.32 -2.23
C ALA A 100 -17.49 2.61 -2.54
N LEU A 101 -17.93 2.34 -3.76
CA LEU A 101 -19.30 2.60 -4.20
C LEU A 101 -20.34 1.79 -3.39
N ASP A 102 -19.95 0.64 -2.83
CA ASP A 102 -20.78 -0.18 -1.93
C ASP A 102 -20.88 0.38 -0.49
N GLY A 103 -20.22 1.52 -0.22
CA GLY A 103 -20.20 2.20 1.07
C GLY A 103 -19.10 1.77 2.04
N LYS A 104 -18.29 0.78 1.70
CA LYS A 104 -17.11 0.46 2.50
C LYS A 104 -16.17 1.65 2.55
N THR A 105 -15.55 1.86 3.69
CA THR A 105 -14.68 3.02 3.92
C THR A 105 -13.40 2.62 4.64
N LYS A 106 -12.27 3.19 4.22
CA LYS A 106 -10.97 3.08 4.89
C LYS A 106 -10.41 4.46 5.15
N VAL A 107 -10.00 4.70 6.39
CA VAL A 107 -9.24 5.91 6.77
C VAL A 107 -7.77 5.54 6.90
N MET A 108 -6.91 6.34 6.28
CA MET A 108 -5.46 6.21 6.31
C MET A 108 -4.82 7.44 6.93
N ARG A 109 -3.72 7.24 7.64
CA ARG A 109 -2.88 8.30 8.22
C ARG A 109 -1.45 8.21 7.72
N ALA A 110 -0.70 9.27 7.92
CA ALA A 110 0.72 9.29 7.54
C ALA A 110 1.46 8.10 8.15
N GLY A 111 2.18 7.33 7.31
CA GLY A 111 2.84 6.07 7.62
C GLY A 111 2.06 4.82 7.21
N ASP A 112 0.75 4.92 7.00
CA ASP A 112 -0.06 3.78 6.57
C ASP A 112 0.25 3.37 5.13
N VAL A 113 0.22 2.06 4.90
CA VAL A 113 0.32 1.44 3.58
C VAL A 113 -1.06 0.92 3.17
N VAL A 114 -1.41 1.07 1.90
CA VAL A 114 -2.63 0.54 1.31
C VAL A 114 -2.34 -0.31 0.09
N VAL A 115 -3.10 -1.39 -0.08
CA VAL A 115 -3.29 -2.07 -1.36
C VAL A 115 -4.70 -1.77 -1.82
N GLU A 116 -4.81 -1.09 -2.96
CA GLU A 116 -6.08 -0.64 -3.53
C GLU A 116 -6.85 -1.79 -4.17
N MET A 117 -8.15 -1.55 -4.34
CA MET A 117 -9.05 -2.47 -5.02
C MET A 117 -8.84 -2.44 -6.53
N VAL A 118 -8.88 -3.60 -7.16
CA VAL A 118 -8.93 -3.75 -8.62
C VAL A 118 -10.39 -3.97 -9.05
N ASP A 119 -10.80 -3.35 -10.15
CA ASP A 119 -12.16 -3.43 -10.75
C ASP A 119 -13.30 -3.00 -9.80
N THR A 120 -12.99 -2.32 -8.70
CA THR A 120 -13.99 -1.82 -7.74
C THR A 120 -14.00 -0.30 -7.75
N ILE A 121 -15.17 0.30 -8.01
CA ILE A 121 -15.34 1.75 -8.10
C ILE A 121 -15.22 2.36 -6.70
N HIS A 122 -14.36 3.35 -6.59
CA HIS A 122 -14.10 4.08 -5.34
C HIS A 122 -13.60 5.49 -5.63
N HIS A 123 -13.50 6.28 -4.59
CA HIS A 123 -12.82 7.58 -4.60
C HIS A 123 -12.11 7.84 -3.28
N GLY A 124 -11.12 8.74 -3.31
CA GLY A 124 -10.46 9.25 -2.12
C GLY A 124 -10.92 10.67 -1.82
N GLU A 125 -11.02 11.04 -0.54
CA GLU A 125 -11.27 12.42 -0.12
C GLU A 125 -10.41 12.83 1.07
N ASN A 126 -9.98 14.10 1.03
CA ASN A 126 -9.29 14.72 2.14
C ASN A 126 -10.33 15.48 2.99
N ARG A 127 -10.72 14.90 4.12
CA ARG A 127 -11.63 15.51 5.12
C ARG A 127 -10.88 16.33 6.17
N GLY A 128 -9.55 16.30 6.14
CA GLY A 128 -8.71 16.98 7.09
C GLY A 128 -8.46 18.46 6.75
N THR A 129 -7.56 19.07 7.50
CA THR A 129 -7.16 20.48 7.38
C THR A 129 -5.78 20.66 6.73
N GLU A 130 -5.05 19.55 6.51
CA GLU A 130 -3.74 19.51 5.86
C GLU A 130 -3.84 18.85 4.48
N PRO A 131 -2.92 19.18 3.54
CA PRO A 131 -2.83 18.42 2.30
C PRO A 131 -2.52 16.95 2.55
N VAL A 132 -3.20 16.07 1.84
CA VAL A 132 -2.83 14.65 1.74
C VAL A 132 -1.73 14.51 0.72
N VAL A 133 -0.65 13.80 1.08
CA VAL A 133 0.40 13.41 0.14
C VAL A 133 0.53 11.89 0.14
N LEU A 134 0.25 11.29 -1.00
CA LEU A 134 0.20 9.84 -1.22
C LEU A 134 1.10 9.46 -2.39
N TYR A 135 1.96 8.46 -2.19
CA TYR A 135 2.72 7.83 -3.27
C TYR A 135 2.10 6.48 -3.60
N MET A 136 1.72 6.30 -4.87
CA MET A 136 1.13 5.08 -5.39
C MET A 136 2.04 4.43 -6.42
N PHE A 137 2.17 3.11 -6.34
CA PHE A 137 2.98 2.28 -7.22
C PHE A 137 2.07 1.26 -7.91
N TYR A 138 2.07 1.28 -9.23
CA TYR A 138 1.23 0.42 -10.07
C TYR A 138 2.07 -0.67 -10.73
N LEU A 139 1.57 -1.90 -10.65
CA LEU A 139 2.12 -3.05 -11.36
C LEU A 139 1.28 -3.26 -12.62
N SER A 140 1.70 -2.63 -13.70
CA SER A 140 0.98 -2.63 -14.98
C SER A 140 1.69 -3.48 -16.03
N GLN A 141 1.13 -3.51 -17.21
CA GLN A 141 1.80 -3.95 -18.43
C GLN A 141 1.77 -2.82 -19.44
N LYS A 142 2.75 -2.82 -20.33
CA LYS A 142 2.88 -1.82 -21.38
C LYS A 142 1.56 -1.56 -22.10
N ASP A 143 1.23 -0.29 -22.30
CA ASP A 143 0.04 0.20 -23.01
C ASP A 143 -1.31 -0.08 -22.32
N LYS A 144 -1.33 -0.59 -21.08
CA LYS A 144 -2.55 -0.78 -20.30
C LYS A 144 -2.88 0.47 -19.46
N PRO A 145 -4.11 1.02 -19.55
CA PRO A 145 -4.52 2.10 -18.66
C PRO A 145 -4.47 1.66 -17.18
N LEU A 146 -4.10 2.57 -16.29
CA LEU A 146 -4.03 2.29 -14.86
C LEU A 146 -5.40 2.30 -14.19
N SER A 147 -6.28 3.18 -14.67
CA SER A 147 -7.63 3.37 -14.11
C SER A 147 -8.62 3.85 -15.16
N VAL A 148 -9.90 3.69 -14.85
CA VAL A 148 -11.04 4.22 -15.60
C VAL A 148 -11.81 5.18 -14.70
N GLN A 149 -12.13 6.37 -15.22
CA GLN A 149 -12.88 7.39 -14.49
C GLN A 149 -14.39 7.21 -14.72
N HIS A 150 -15.19 7.57 -13.72
CA HIS A 150 -16.66 7.50 -13.73
C HIS A 150 -17.27 8.89 -13.52
N PRO A 151 -17.16 9.81 -14.49
CA PRO A 151 -17.66 11.18 -14.36
C PRO A 151 -19.18 11.27 -14.25
N GLU A 152 -19.91 10.22 -14.58
CA GLU A 152 -21.36 10.11 -14.43
C GLU A 152 -21.81 9.93 -12.98
N LEU A 153 -20.92 9.56 -12.06
CA LEU A 153 -21.24 9.40 -10.65
C LEU A 153 -21.05 10.70 -9.89
N PRO A 154 -22.04 11.13 -9.08
CA PRO A 154 -21.91 12.34 -8.27
C PRO A 154 -20.91 12.14 -7.11
N LEU A 155 -20.16 13.21 -6.76
CA LEU A 155 -19.22 13.23 -5.62
C LEU A 155 -19.88 13.79 -4.34
#